data_2175b31bd16fae4932b44f974d66a672
#
_entry.id   2175b31bd16fae4932b44f974d66a672
#
_cell.length_a   1.000
_cell.length_b   1.000
_cell.length_c   1.000
_cell.angle_alpha   90.00
_cell.angle_beta   90.00
_cell.angle_gamma   90.00
#
_symmetry.space_group_name_H-M   'P 1'
#
loop_
_entity.id
_entity.type
_entity.pdbx_description
1 polymer ?
#
loop_
_entity_poly.entity_id
_entity_poly.type
_entity_poly.pdbx_seq_one_letter_code
_entity_poly.pdbx_strand_id
1 'polypeptide(L)'
;GLRMSHIYKPVMLLGVIRRGGQATRQQIAEDFALSDIEQVAFYKSKVVHRMPGVRLIRDGLLEKEGDAYRLSGVLAELSDSQMALVCKVLEARLNDYLDMRYPFGDSNNDAVRGSVRYQILKSAGGRCELCGASSKDIQIDVDHIIPRAKGGSN
;
A
#
# COMPACT_ATOMS: atom_id res chain seq x y z
N GLY A 1 -14.70 -10.87 10.69
CA GLY A 1 -14.21 -9.51 10.66
C GLY A 1 -12.84 -9.43 9.99
N LEU A 2 -12.72 -8.61 8.97
CA LEU A 2 -11.45 -8.35 8.27
C LEU A 2 -10.48 -7.65 9.24
N ARG A 3 -9.33 -8.27 9.48
CA ARG A 3 -8.31 -7.74 10.39
C ARG A 3 -7.32 -6.86 9.60
N MET A 4 -6.77 -5.83 10.23
CA MET A 4 -5.72 -4.94 9.68
C MET A 4 -4.53 -5.70 9.07
N SER A 5 -4.27 -6.93 9.51
CA SER A 5 -3.24 -7.81 8.92
C SER A 5 -3.42 -8.12 7.44
N HIS A 6 -4.62 -7.96 6.91
CA HIS A 6 -4.93 -8.25 5.50
C HIS A 6 -4.38 -7.18 4.54
N ILE A 7 -4.16 -5.96 5.02
CA ILE A 7 -3.56 -4.88 4.24
C ILE A 7 -2.05 -4.75 4.48
N TYR A 8 -1.62 -4.81 5.73
CA TYR A 8 -0.20 -4.55 6.05
C TYR A 8 0.75 -5.61 5.52
N LYS A 9 0.35 -6.89 5.52
CA LYS A 9 1.20 -7.96 5.00
C LYS A 9 1.48 -7.82 3.50
N PRO A 10 0.46 -7.70 2.61
CA PRO A 10 0.72 -7.52 1.20
C PRO A 10 1.46 -6.22 0.89
N VAL A 11 1.13 -5.09 1.54
CA VAL A 11 1.85 -3.82 1.33
C VAL A 11 3.32 -3.95 1.71
N MET A 12 3.63 -4.56 2.85
CA MET A 12 5.01 -4.77 3.28
C MET A 12 5.78 -5.68 2.32
N LEU A 13 5.21 -6.81 1.90
CA LEU A 13 5.85 -7.71 0.95
C LEU A 13 6.08 -7.05 -0.41
N LEU A 14 5.07 -6.36 -0.95
CA LEU A 14 5.22 -5.59 -2.17
C LEU A 14 6.32 -4.53 -2.08
N GLY A 15 6.41 -3.83 -0.94
CA GLY A 15 7.45 -2.84 -0.69
C GLY A 15 8.85 -3.42 -0.73
N VAL A 16 9.04 -4.61 -0.15
CA VAL A 16 10.33 -5.33 -0.17
C VAL A 16 10.65 -5.85 -1.56
N ILE A 17 9.70 -6.51 -2.23
CA ILE A 17 9.88 -7.08 -3.58
C ILE A 17 10.26 -5.99 -4.60
N ARG A 18 9.51 -4.88 -4.63
CA ARG A 18 9.72 -3.77 -5.57
C ARG A 18 11.07 -3.07 -5.42
N ARG A 19 11.73 -3.25 -4.27
CA ARG A 19 13.06 -2.71 -3.99
C ARG A 19 14.18 -3.75 -4.16
N GLY A 20 13.91 -4.81 -4.90
CA GLY A 20 14.93 -5.85 -5.19
C GLY A 20 15.19 -6.79 -4.02
N GLY A 21 14.20 -7.02 -3.17
CA GLY A 21 14.25 -8.03 -2.10
C GLY A 21 14.66 -7.50 -0.72
N GLN A 22 14.90 -6.20 -0.57
CA GLN A 22 15.23 -5.57 0.70
C GLN A 22 14.57 -4.20 0.86
N ALA A 23 14.08 -3.88 2.06
CA ALA A 23 13.57 -2.55 2.40
C ALA A 23 13.81 -2.21 3.87
N THR A 24 14.12 -0.96 4.15
CA THR A 24 14.25 -0.45 5.51
C THR A 24 12.87 -0.27 6.16
N ARG A 25 12.86 -0.21 7.49
CA ARG A 25 11.62 0.09 8.23
C ARG A 25 11.02 1.43 7.84
N GLN A 26 11.87 2.42 7.54
CA GLN A 26 11.44 3.73 7.08
C GLN A 26 10.70 3.64 5.73
N GLN A 27 11.27 2.96 4.75
CA GLN A 27 10.67 2.77 3.43
C GLN A 27 9.33 2.03 3.48
N ILE A 28 9.23 1.01 4.34
CA ILE A 28 7.97 0.27 4.55
C ILE A 28 6.91 1.17 5.21
N ALA A 29 7.32 1.99 6.18
CA ALA A 29 6.41 2.94 6.83
C ALA A 29 5.88 3.99 5.85
N GLU A 30 6.71 4.46 4.92
CA GLU A 30 6.31 5.36 3.83
C GLU A 30 5.28 4.70 2.90
N ASP A 31 5.47 3.42 2.55
CA ASP A 31 4.49 2.65 1.78
C ASP A 31 3.13 2.54 2.50
N PHE A 32 3.13 2.43 3.83
CA PHE A 32 1.89 2.39 4.63
C PHE A 32 1.21 3.74 4.75
N ALA A 33 2.00 4.79 4.89
CA ALA A 33 1.50 6.14 5.16
C ALA A 33 1.04 6.89 3.90
N LEU A 34 1.27 6.34 2.71
CA LEU A 34 0.99 7.04 1.45
C LEU A 34 1.58 8.46 1.42
N SER A 35 2.78 8.61 2.00
CA SER A 35 3.53 9.88 2.10
C SER A 35 3.05 10.88 3.17
N ASP A 36 2.15 10.51 4.05
CA ASP A 36 1.82 11.31 5.24
C ASP A 36 2.93 11.16 6.31
N ILE A 37 3.69 12.23 6.54
CA ILE A 37 4.88 12.20 7.40
C ILE A 37 4.56 11.88 8.87
N GLU A 38 3.47 12.38 9.42
CA GLU A 38 3.09 12.08 10.81
C GLU A 38 2.75 10.60 10.96
N GLN A 39 2.08 10.05 9.97
CA GLN A 39 1.79 8.62 9.93
C GLN A 39 3.03 7.76 9.67
N VAL A 40 4.02 8.23 8.90
CA VAL A 40 5.28 7.51 8.70
C VAL A 40 5.96 7.19 10.03
N ALA A 41 6.10 8.19 10.91
CA ALA A 41 6.69 7.98 12.24
C ALA A 41 5.91 6.97 13.07
N PHE A 42 4.58 7.04 13.04
CA PHE A 42 3.72 6.08 13.72
C PHE A 42 3.88 4.66 13.14
N TYR A 43 3.81 4.50 11.83
CA TYR A 43 3.96 3.19 11.19
C TYR A 43 5.36 2.60 11.44
N LYS A 44 6.41 3.41 11.32
CA LYS A 44 7.78 2.98 11.60
C LYS A 44 7.95 2.48 13.03
N SER A 45 7.44 3.22 14.01
CA SER A 45 7.65 2.93 15.44
C SER A 45 6.70 1.88 15.99
N LYS A 46 5.47 1.81 15.51
CA LYS A 46 4.40 1.02 16.13
C LYS A 46 3.89 -0.16 15.29
N VAL A 47 3.94 -0.06 13.96
CA VAL A 47 3.27 -1.04 13.09
C VAL A 47 4.25 -2.00 12.43
N VAL A 48 5.25 -1.50 11.68
CA VAL A 48 6.11 -2.32 10.81
C VAL A 48 6.75 -3.48 11.53
N HIS A 49 7.31 -3.26 12.73
CA HIS A 49 8.03 -4.30 13.47
C HIS A 49 7.11 -5.19 14.33
N ARG A 50 5.86 -4.79 14.57
CA ARG A 50 4.94 -5.57 15.43
C ARG A 50 4.17 -6.59 14.62
N MET A 51 3.16 -6.16 13.88
CA MET A 51 2.22 -7.11 13.31
C MET A 51 2.68 -7.69 11.97
N PRO A 52 2.97 -6.91 10.90
CA PRO A 52 3.39 -7.54 9.66
C PRO A 52 4.79 -8.13 9.78
N GLY A 53 5.77 -7.40 10.36
CA GLY A 53 7.15 -7.83 10.43
C GLY A 53 7.34 -9.13 11.21
N VAL A 54 6.89 -9.17 12.46
CA VAL A 54 7.00 -10.39 13.30
C VAL A 54 6.28 -11.57 12.67
N ARG A 55 5.10 -11.35 12.07
CA ARG A 55 4.34 -12.43 11.46
C ARG A 55 5.01 -12.98 10.22
N LEU A 56 5.48 -12.09 9.31
CA LEU A 56 6.14 -12.49 8.08
C LEU A 56 7.49 -13.17 8.33
N ILE A 57 8.22 -12.77 9.39
CA ILE A 57 9.44 -13.46 9.84
C ILE A 57 9.09 -14.86 10.34
N ARG A 58 8.08 -15.00 11.21
CA ARG A 58 7.64 -16.30 11.72
C ARG A 58 7.15 -17.23 10.63
N ASP A 59 6.49 -16.69 9.62
CA ASP A 59 6.00 -17.44 8.47
C ASP A 59 7.15 -17.76 7.46
N GLY A 60 8.41 -17.36 7.75
CA GLY A 60 9.60 -17.65 6.92
C GLY A 60 9.66 -16.88 5.60
N LEU A 61 8.91 -15.79 5.48
CA LEU A 61 8.84 -15.00 4.25
C LEU A 61 9.81 -13.81 4.25
N LEU A 62 10.15 -13.33 5.43
CA LEU A 62 11.12 -12.26 5.64
C LEU A 62 12.11 -12.63 6.72
N GLU A 63 13.29 -12.05 6.65
CA GLU A 63 14.25 -11.95 7.74
C GLU A 63 14.56 -10.50 8.05
N LYS A 64 14.99 -10.23 9.28
CA LYS A 64 15.33 -8.88 9.74
C LYS A 64 16.83 -8.74 9.92
N GLU A 65 17.40 -7.73 9.29
CA GLU A 65 18.80 -7.35 9.40
C GLU A 65 18.88 -5.88 9.85
N GLY A 66 19.20 -5.66 11.13
CA GLY A 66 19.21 -4.32 11.71
C GLY A 66 17.84 -3.64 11.62
N ASP A 67 17.76 -2.54 10.88
CA ASP A 67 16.50 -1.78 10.61
C ASP A 67 15.86 -2.12 9.25
N ALA A 68 16.38 -3.12 8.54
CA ALA A 68 15.86 -3.56 7.25
C ALA A 68 15.18 -4.93 7.34
N TYR A 69 14.32 -5.19 6.35
CA TYR A 69 13.69 -6.47 6.10
C TYR A 69 14.09 -6.95 4.72
N ARG A 70 14.43 -8.22 4.61
CA ARG A 70 14.86 -8.89 3.38
C ARG A 70 13.97 -10.08 3.10
N LEU A 71 13.76 -10.41 1.83
CA LEU A 71 13.11 -11.66 1.46
C LEU A 71 13.96 -12.84 1.93
N SER A 72 13.31 -13.88 2.45
CA SER A 72 13.97 -15.09 2.90
C SER A 72 13.23 -16.35 2.46
N GLY A 73 13.88 -17.50 2.67
CA GLY A 73 13.33 -18.80 2.31
C GLY A 73 12.97 -18.89 0.83
N VAL A 74 11.82 -19.48 0.57
CA VAL A 74 11.35 -19.74 -0.82
C VAL A 74 11.21 -18.44 -1.63
N LEU A 75 10.86 -17.31 -1.00
CA LEU A 75 10.70 -16.04 -1.72
C LEU A 75 12.01 -15.48 -2.25
N ALA A 76 13.13 -15.74 -1.58
CA ALA A 76 14.45 -15.28 -2.03
C ALA A 76 14.96 -16.06 -3.25
N GLU A 77 14.43 -17.27 -3.47
CA GLU A 77 14.87 -18.18 -4.55
C GLU A 77 13.98 -18.12 -5.80
N LEU A 78 12.90 -17.33 -5.76
CA LEU A 78 11.97 -17.23 -6.88
C LEU A 78 12.60 -16.51 -8.07
N SER A 79 12.34 -17.03 -9.28
CA SER A 79 12.64 -16.33 -10.53
C SER A 79 11.78 -15.06 -10.69
N ASP A 80 12.20 -14.15 -11.58
CA ASP A 80 11.48 -12.91 -11.86
C ASP A 80 10.03 -13.17 -12.29
N SER A 81 9.79 -14.20 -13.09
CA SER A 81 8.44 -14.57 -13.53
C SER A 81 7.56 -15.09 -12.39
N GLN A 82 8.12 -15.88 -11.48
CA GLN A 82 7.43 -16.34 -10.28
C GLN A 82 7.18 -15.18 -9.31
N MET A 83 8.16 -14.29 -9.14
CA MET A 83 8.01 -13.09 -8.31
C MET A 83 6.91 -12.17 -8.85
N ALA A 84 6.82 -11.99 -10.17
CA ALA A 84 5.74 -11.22 -10.80
C ALA A 84 4.36 -11.83 -10.50
N LEU A 85 4.25 -13.16 -10.48
CA LEU A 85 3.01 -13.83 -10.09
C LEU A 85 2.66 -13.59 -8.61
N VAL A 86 3.64 -13.66 -7.72
CA VAL A 86 3.46 -13.33 -6.30
C VAL A 86 2.97 -11.90 -6.13
N CYS A 87 3.60 -10.93 -6.81
CA CYS A 87 3.14 -9.53 -6.79
C CYS A 87 1.68 -9.41 -7.24
N LYS A 88 1.31 -10.06 -8.34
CA LYS A 88 -0.05 -10.04 -8.86
C LYS A 88 -1.08 -10.58 -7.86
N VAL A 89 -0.75 -11.67 -7.16
CA VAL A 89 -1.61 -12.25 -6.11
C VAL A 89 -1.74 -11.29 -4.92
N LEU A 90 -0.63 -10.68 -4.48
CA LEU A 90 -0.63 -9.72 -3.37
C LEU A 90 -1.43 -8.46 -3.71
N GLU A 91 -1.29 -7.94 -4.93
CA GLU A 91 -2.04 -6.79 -5.43
C GLU A 91 -3.54 -7.09 -5.52
N ALA A 92 -3.91 -8.26 -6.05
CA ALA A 92 -5.31 -8.67 -6.09
C ALA A 92 -5.92 -8.73 -4.68
N ARG A 93 -5.23 -9.34 -3.71
CA ARG A 93 -5.68 -9.41 -2.31
C ARG A 93 -5.81 -8.02 -1.65
N LEU A 94 -4.88 -7.12 -1.97
CA LEU A 94 -4.94 -5.74 -1.47
C LEU A 94 -6.14 -5.00 -2.07
N ASN A 95 -6.36 -5.12 -3.37
CA ASN A 95 -7.48 -4.49 -4.06
C ASN A 95 -8.83 -5.00 -3.55
N ASP A 96 -8.98 -6.32 -3.42
CA ASP A 96 -10.19 -6.94 -2.84
C ASP A 96 -10.50 -6.38 -1.43
N TYR A 97 -9.45 -6.23 -0.60
CA TYR A 97 -9.61 -5.67 0.74
C TYR A 97 -10.06 -4.20 0.70
N LEU A 98 -9.42 -3.40 -0.16
CA LEU A 98 -9.73 -1.97 -0.29
C LEU A 98 -11.17 -1.76 -0.81
N ASP A 99 -11.57 -2.54 -1.81
CA ASP A 99 -12.92 -2.44 -2.38
C ASP A 99 -14.01 -2.91 -1.41
N MET A 100 -13.73 -3.91 -0.55
CA MET A 100 -14.64 -4.31 0.53
C MET A 100 -14.73 -3.29 1.66
N ARG A 101 -13.62 -2.63 1.99
CA ARG A 101 -13.58 -1.67 3.12
C ARG A 101 -14.14 -0.32 2.75
N TYR A 102 -13.97 0.06 1.51
CA TYR A 102 -14.51 1.29 0.92
C TYR A 102 -15.46 0.93 -0.23
N PRO A 103 -16.55 0.20 0.08
CA PRO A 103 -17.56 -0.04 -0.92
C PRO A 103 -18.10 1.34 -1.31
N PHE A 104 -18.07 1.61 -2.60
CA PHE A 104 -18.55 2.81 -3.27
C PHE A 104 -19.12 3.84 -2.30
N GLY A 105 -18.42 4.98 -2.11
CA GLY A 105 -18.83 6.01 -1.17
C GLY A 105 -20.31 6.35 -1.28
N ASP A 106 -20.84 6.96 -0.24
CA ASP A 106 -22.25 7.28 -0.03
C ASP A 106 -23.12 7.31 -1.28
N SER A 107 -24.27 6.67 -1.17
CA SER A 107 -25.49 6.56 -1.99
C SER A 107 -25.68 7.37 -3.30
N ASN A 108 -24.72 8.20 -3.73
CA ASN A 108 -24.79 9.04 -4.92
C ASN A 108 -23.94 8.56 -6.11
N ASN A 109 -23.53 7.29 -6.17
CA ASN A 109 -22.92 6.68 -7.37
C ASN A 109 -21.63 7.33 -7.94
N ASP A 110 -21.03 8.31 -7.25
CA ASP A 110 -19.90 9.12 -7.73
C ASP A 110 -18.54 8.75 -7.13
N ALA A 111 -18.48 7.79 -6.22
CA ALA A 111 -17.24 7.49 -5.53
C ALA A 111 -16.30 6.60 -6.34
N VAL A 112 -15.04 6.98 -6.36
CA VAL A 112 -13.93 6.18 -6.91
C VAL A 112 -13.73 4.94 -6.03
N ARG A 113 -13.56 3.75 -6.64
CA ARG A 113 -13.28 2.49 -5.92
C ARG A 113 -12.07 2.65 -5.01
N GLY A 114 -12.10 2.02 -3.84
CA GLY A 114 -11.02 2.10 -2.86
C GLY A 114 -9.65 1.70 -3.40
N SER A 115 -9.59 0.66 -4.23
CA SER A 115 -8.35 0.23 -4.91
C SER A 115 -7.82 1.30 -5.88
N VAL A 116 -8.69 1.91 -6.69
CA VAL A 116 -8.33 2.98 -7.63
C VAL A 116 -7.86 4.23 -6.89
N ARG A 117 -8.61 4.65 -5.85
CA ARG A 117 -8.24 5.76 -4.98
C ARG A 117 -6.85 5.54 -4.37
N TYR A 118 -6.59 4.35 -3.85
CA TYR A 118 -5.30 3.99 -3.29
C TYR A 118 -4.16 4.12 -4.31
N GLN A 119 -4.36 3.60 -5.53
CA GLN A 119 -3.35 3.67 -6.59
C GLN A 119 -3.06 5.12 -7.01
N ILE A 120 -4.09 5.95 -7.18
CA ILE A 120 -3.95 7.36 -7.54
C ILE A 120 -3.19 8.13 -6.45
N LEU A 121 -3.59 8.01 -5.20
CA LEU A 121 -2.89 8.67 -4.09
C LEU A 121 -1.43 8.21 -3.95
N LYS A 122 -1.17 6.94 -4.23
CA LYS A 122 0.18 6.39 -4.23
C LYS A 122 1.03 6.93 -5.37
N SER A 123 0.49 7.05 -6.58
CA SER A 123 1.21 7.61 -7.74
C SER A 123 1.48 9.09 -7.59
N ALA A 124 0.53 9.84 -7.02
CA ALA A 124 0.65 11.27 -6.75
C ALA A 124 1.73 11.62 -5.71
N GLY A 125 2.25 10.63 -4.95
CA GLY A 125 3.34 10.82 -4.00
C GLY A 125 3.05 11.87 -2.92
N GLY A 126 1.77 12.00 -2.50
CA GLY A 126 1.34 12.96 -1.50
C GLY A 126 1.28 14.41 -1.99
N ARG A 127 1.20 14.63 -3.29
CA ARG A 127 1.00 15.95 -3.89
C ARG A 127 -0.23 15.98 -4.79
N CYS A 128 -0.95 17.09 -4.75
CA CYS A 128 -2.04 17.33 -5.71
C CYS A 128 -1.46 17.51 -7.11
N GLU A 129 -1.89 16.75 -8.09
CA GLU A 129 -1.42 16.85 -9.47
C GLU A 129 -1.86 18.15 -10.16
N LEU A 130 -2.94 18.78 -9.69
CA LEU A 130 -3.44 20.03 -10.25
C LEU A 130 -2.70 21.28 -9.72
N CYS A 131 -2.47 21.38 -8.42
CA CYS A 131 -1.93 22.59 -7.81
C CYS A 131 -0.61 22.38 -7.06
N GLY A 132 -0.11 21.16 -6.96
CA GLY A 132 1.13 20.85 -6.26
C GLY A 132 1.05 20.89 -4.74
N ALA A 133 -0.11 21.18 -4.16
CA ALA A 133 -0.29 21.23 -2.71
C ALA A 133 0.08 19.88 -2.07
N SER A 134 0.72 19.97 -0.90
CA SER A 134 1.20 18.76 -0.19
C SER A 134 0.11 18.21 0.73
N SER A 135 0.01 16.88 0.80
CA SER A 135 -0.82 16.18 1.78
C SER A 135 -0.42 16.45 3.25
N LYS A 136 0.73 17.07 3.46
CA LYS A 136 1.19 17.53 4.78
C LYS A 136 0.43 18.77 5.25
N ASP A 137 -0.01 19.58 4.30
CA ASP A 137 -0.61 20.88 4.58
C ASP A 137 -2.13 20.84 4.45
N ILE A 138 -2.65 20.00 3.54
CA ILE A 138 -4.08 19.86 3.28
C ILE A 138 -4.43 18.40 2.95
N GLN A 139 -5.66 18.02 3.21
CA GLN A 139 -6.20 16.74 2.77
C GLN A 139 -6.32 16.74 1.24
N ILE A 140 -5.67 15.75 0.58
CA ILE A 140 -5.78 15.54 -0.86
C ILE A 140 -6.90 14.53 -1.13
N ASP A 141 -7.76 14.87 -2.07
CA ASP A 141 -8.84 14.00 -2.50
C ASP A 141 -8.65 13.53 -3.94
N VAL A 142 -9.35 12.46 -4.33
CA VAL A 142 -9.35 11.94 -5.69
C VAL A 142 -10.68 12.28 -6.32
N ASP A 143 -10.62 12.97 -7.46
CA ASP A 143 -11.80 13.37 -8.21
C ASP A 143 -11.72 12.91 -9.66
N HIS A 144 -12.83 12.91 -10.36
CA HIS A 144 -12.93 12.57 -11.77
C HIS A 144 -12.47 13.75 -12.64
N ILE A 145 -11.54 13.52 -13.57
CA ILE A 145 -11.09 14.53 -14.54
C ILE A 145 -12.28 15.02 -15.38
N ILE A 146 -13.14 14.10 -15.79
CA ILE A 146 -14.42 14.40 -16.43
C ILE A 146 -15.51 14.02 -15.44
N PRO A 147 -16.32 14.96 -14.94
CA PRO A 147 -17.42 14.64 -14.03
C PRO A 147 -18.35 13.57 -14.61
N ARG A 148 -18.79 12.61 -13.80
CA ARG A 148 -19.67 11.52 -14.24
C ARG A 148 -20.96 12.04 -14.88
N ALA A 149 -21.52 13.13 -14.37
CA ALA A 149 -22.66 13.81 -14.98
C ALA A 149 -22.40 14.26 -16.43
N LYS A 150 -21.13 14.35 -16.85
CA LYS A 150 -20.70 14.67 -18.21
C LYS A 150 -20.13 13.47 -18.98
N GLY A 151 -20.40 12.24 -18.49
CA GLY A 151 -19.97 11.00 -19.14
C GLY A 151 -18.58 10.49 -18.72
N GLY A 152 -18.01 10.99 -17.63
CA GLY A 152 -16.76 10.45 -17.06
C GLY A 152 -16.94 9.02 -16.56
N SER A 153 -15.88 8.20 -16.69
CA SER A 153 -15.79 6.82 -16.17
C SER A 153 -14.72 6.71 -15.10
N ASN A 154 -14.84 5.65 -14.28
CA ASN A 154 -13.77 5.24 -13.34
C ASN A 154 -12.65 4.53 -14.08
#